data_55c63d9e70fd9066f68a3ea734529dbf
#
_entry.id   55c63d9e70fd9066f68a3ea734529dbf
#
_cell.length_a   1.000
_cell.length_b   1.000
_cell.length_c   1.000
_cell.angle_alpha   90.00
_cell.angle_beta   90.00
_cell.angle_gamma   90.00
#
_symmetry.space_group_name_H-M   'P 1'
#
loop_
_entity.id
_entity.type
_entity.pdbx_description
1 polymer ?
#
loop_
_entity_poly.entity_id
_entity_poly.type
_entity_poly.pdbx_seq_one_letter_code
_entity_poly.pdbx_strand_id
1 'polypeptide(L)'
;MNKTMKLPSDWKFESSRKIYSNRYIELYEDILDIRNKKKIYTRAKRKDYSTIVPFVSDNEILIIKSYRHLVNSYQIEAPSGYIENGETPVEAANRELNEETGYGANNIISLGSYTLDYTMFEQTGNLFVGYDLVNERKQELGMMEIIETTILTIDEIRKLLFSGKILNASSIVAFYKSLDFHLNYKNKKMK
;
A
#
# COMPACT_ATOMS: atom_id res chain seq x y z
N MET A 1 -0.81 2.08 18.68
CA MET A 1 0.48 1.65 19.27
C MET A 1 1.21 2.88 19.79
N ASN A 2 1.26 3.11 21.11
CA ASN A 2 2.07 4.18 21.67
C ASN A 2 3.54 3.80 21.53
N LYS A 3 4.13 4.09 20.39
CA LYS A 3 5.60 4.07 20.29
C LYS A 3 6.10 5.21 21.17
N THR A 4 6.70 4.88 22.31
CA THR A 4 7.49 5.86 23.08
C THR A 4 8.55 6.38 22.12
N MET A 5 8.35 7.58 21.57
CA MET A 5 9.31 8.19 20.65
C MET A 5 10.61 8.43 21.42
N LYS A 6 11.66 7.70 21.05
CA LYS A 6 12.99 7.94 21.57
C LYS A 6 13.60 9.08 20.76
N LEU A 7 13.36 10.31 21.23
CA LEU A 7 13.92 11.50 20.60
C LEU A 7 15.45 11.58 20.85
N PRO A 8 16.20 12.27 19.97
CA PRO A 8 17.57 12.67 20.26
C PRO A 8 17.65 13.40 21.60
N SER A 9 18.78 13.33 22.29
CA SER A 9 18.96 13.86 23.65
C SER A 9 18.73 15.38 23.77
N ASP A 10 18.91 16.09 22.68
CA ASP A 10 18.74 17.55 22.58
C ASP A 10 17.38 17.97 21.97
N TRP A 11 16.46 17.00 21.84
CA TRP A 11 15.09 17.22 21.38
C TRP A 11 14.09 16.92 22.49
N LYS A 12 13.07 17.76 22.64
CA LYS A 12 11.93 17.54 23.55
C LYS A 12 10.63 17.73 22.79
N PHE A 13 9.72 16.80 22.96
CA PHE A 13 8.34 16.96 22.52
C PHE A 13 7.59 17.79 23.56
N GLU A 14 7.00 18.91 23.17
CA GLU A 14 6.23 19.76 24.07
C GLU A 14 4.73 19.48 23.97
N SER A 15 4.18 19.51 22.77
CA SER A 15 2.74 19.32 22.56
C SER A 15 2.42 18.97 21.12
N SER A 16 1.19 18.48 20.92
CA SER A 16 0.61 18.23 19.59
C SER A 16 -0.78 18.85 19.52
N ARG A 17 -1.07 19.54 18.45
CA ARG A 17 -2.37 20.13 18.17
C ARG A 17 -2.92 19.60 16.86
N LYS A 18 -4.12 19.02 16.89
CA LYS A 18 -4.87 18.69 15.67
C LYS A 18 -5.43 19.98 15.06
N ILE A 19 -5.05 20.27 13.82
CA ILE A 19 -5.46 21.50 13.12
C ILE A 19 -6.53 21.24 12.04
N TYR A 20 -6.64 19.99 11.55
CA TYR A 20 -7.68 19.59 10.62
C TYR A 20 -8.00 18.11 10.78
N SER A 21 -9.25 17.71 10.48
CA SER A 21 -9.66 16.32 10.49
C SER A 21 -10.86 16.10 9.57
N ASN A 22 -10.79 15.04 8.76
CA ASN A 22 -11.95 14.45 8.09
C ASN A 22 -11.81 12.91 8.08
N ARG A 23 -12.71 12.20 7.37
CA ARG A 23 -12.67 10.72 7.34
C ARG A 23 -11.42 10.11 6.71
N TYR A 24 -10.63 10.89 5.96
CA TYR A 24 -9.47 10.41 5.20
C TYR A 24 -8.11 10.81 5.77
N ILE A 25 -8.07 11.97 6.48
CA ILE A 25 -6.82 12.56 6.93
C ILE A 25 -7.01 13.41 8.18
N GLU A 26 -6.04 13.34 9.08
CA GLU A 26 -5.88 14.24 10.20
C GLU A 26 -4.57 15.00 10.05
N LEU A 27 -4.57 16.32 10.24
CA LEU A 27 -3.36 17.15 10.26
C LEU A 27 -3.05 17.59 11.68
N TYR A 28 -1.77 17.53 12.03
CA TYR A 28 -1.25 17.90 13.33
C TYR A 28 -0.07 18.86 13.18
N GLU A 29 0.05 19.75 14.16
CA GLU A 29 1.26 20.49 14.45
C GLU A 29 1.84 20.00 15.77
N ASP A 30 3.04 19.43 15.71
CA ASP A 30 3.81 19.03 16.89
C ASP A 30 4.80 20.15 17.22
N ILE A 31 4.83 20.59 18.47
CA ILE A 31 5.80 21.56 18.96
C ILE A 31 6.97 20.81 19.57
N LEU A 32 8.13 21.02 19.00
CA LEU A 32 9.39 20.44 19.45
C LEU A 32 10.31 21.55 19.98
N ASP A 33 10.92 21.33 21.13
CA ASP A 33 12.08 22.12 21.56
C ASP A 33 13.35 21.39 21.08
N ILE A 34 14.09 22.04 20.19
CA ILE A 34 15.34 21.56 19.63
C ILE A 34 16.43 22.51 20.02
N ARG A 35 17.32 22.11 20.97
CA ARG A 35 18.43 22.96 21.46
C ARG A 35 17.94 24.31 21.94
N ASN A 36 16.91 24.32 22.78
CA ASN A 36 16.25 25.52 23.32
C ASN A 36 15.63 26.44 22.25
N LYS A 37 15.27 25.88 21.08
CA LYS A 37 14.54 26.61 20.04
C LYS A 37 13.27 25.85 19.69
N LYS A 38 12.13 26.53 19.77
CA LYS A 38 10.84 25.95 19.37
C LYS A 38 10.75 25.80 17.86
N LYS A 39 10.33 24.62 17.43
CA LYS A 39 10.06 24.29 16.04
C LYS A 39 8.68 23.65 15.92
N ILE A 40 7.96 24.02 14.87
CA ILE A 40 6.70 23.38 14.50
C ILE A 40 7.01 22.33 13.45
N TYR A 41 6.53 21.12 13.70
CA TYR A 41 6.60 20.00 12.77
C TYR A 41 5.18 19.62 12.35
N THR A 42 4.84 19.84 11.08
CA THR A 42 3.52 19.49 10.54
C THR A 42 3.54 18.05 10.04
N ARG A 43 2.57 17.26 10.50
CA ARG A 43 2.38 15.89 10.01
C ARG A 43 0.93 15.58 9.67
N ALA A 44 0.76 14.69 8.73
CA ALA A 44 -0.53 14.16 8.32
C ALA A 44 -0.65 12.69 8.78
N LYS A 45 -1.76 12.35 9.42
CA LYS A 45 -2.09 10.97 9.78
C LYS A 45 -3.17 10.44 8.84
N ARG A 46 -2.96 9.25 8.31
CA ARG A 46 -3.93 8.50 7.49
C ARG A 46 -4.06 7.08 8.02
N LYS A 47 -5.16 6.40 7.66
CA LYS A 47 -5.28 4.96 7.93
C LYS A 47 -4.16 4.19 7.24
N ASP A 48 -3.64 3.18 7.91
CA ASP A 48 -2.76 2.20 7.31
C ASP A 48 -3.50 1.45 6.20
N TYR A 49 -2.78 0.85 5.27
CA TYR A 49 -3.38 0.16 4.13
C TYR A 49 -2.60 -1.12 3.79
N SER A 50 -3.24 -1.97 3.04
CA SER A 50 -2.65 -3.21 2.52
C SER A 50 -2.67 -3.21 1.00
N THR A 51 -1.61 -3.74 0.41
CA THR A 51 -1.45 -3.94 -1.04
C THR A 51 -1.10 -5.40 -1.29
N ILE A 52 -1.72 -6.01 -2.28
CA ILE A 52 -1.44 -7.39 -2.67
C ILE A 52 -1.09 -7.48 -4.15
N VAL A 53 -0.07 -8.29 -4.48
CA VAL A 53 0.26 -8.64 -5.87
C VAL A 53 -0.15 -10.09 -6.10
N PRO A 54 -1.28 -10.34 -6.79
CA PRO A 54 -1.81 -11.67 -7.00
C PRO A 54 -1.22 -12.30 -8.27
N PHE A 55 -0.54 -13.44 -8.10
CA PHE A 55 0.01 -14.24 -9.21
C PHE A 55 -1.03 -15.25 -9.70
N VAL A 56 -1.46 -15.10 -10.94
CA VAL A 56 -2.38 -16.02 -11.63
C VAL A 56 -1.65 -17.29 -12.04
N SER A 57 -0.43 -17.12 -12.50
CA SER A 57 0.48 -18.20 -12.90
C SER A 57 1.92 -17.82 -12.58
N ASP A 58 2.82 -18.66 -13.00
CA ASP A 58 4.26 -18.44 -12.86
C ASP A 58 4.79 -17.20 -13.59
N ASN A 59 4.05 -16.70 -14.55
CA ASN A 59 4.49 -15.56 -15.37
C ASN A 59 3.41 -14.47 -15.53
N GLU A 60 2.32 -14.56 -14.77
CA GLU A 60 1.19 -13.65 -14.94
C GLU A 60 0.70 -13.12 -13.61
N ILE A 61 0.37 -11.84 -13.59
CA ILE A 61 -0.14 -11.09 -12.45
C ILE A 61 -1.47 -10.48 -12.78
N LEU A 62 -2.44 -10.60 -11.88
CA LEU A 62 -3.70 -9.90 -11.93
C LEU A 62 -3.46 -8.46 -11.42
N ILE A 63 -3.83 -7.47 -12.21
CA ILE A 63 -3.69 -6.06 -11.86
C ILE A 63 -5.04 -5.35 -12.01
N ILE A 64 -5.13 -4.17 -11.44
CA ILE A 64 -6.24 -3.26 -11.67
C ILE A 64 -5.80 -2.08 -12.51
N LYS A 65 -6.72 -1.56 -13.31
CA LYS A 65 -6.59 -0.32 -14.03
C LYS A 65 -7.65 0.64 -13.49
N SER A 66 -7.22 1.59 -12.68
CA SER A 66 -8.09 2.49 -11.94
C SER A 66 -7.97 3.93 -12.44
N TYR A 67 -9.11 4.63 -12.60
CA TYR A 67 -9.10 6.06 -12.89
C TYR A 67 -8.69 6.85 -11.66
N ARG A 68 -7.69 7.71 -11.81
CA ARG A 68 -7.19 8.56 -10.71
C ARG A 68 -7.37 10.03 -11.06
N HIS A 69 -8.29 10.69 -10.36
CA HIS A 69 -8.66 12.08 -10.59
C HIS A 69 -7.46 13.05 -10.56
N LEU A 70 -6.54 12.91 -9.60
CA LEU A 70 -5.40 13.82 -9.44
C LEU A 70 -4.43 13.80 -10.61
N VAL A 71 -4.33 12.70 -11.33
CA VAL A 71 -3.49 12.57 -12.54
C VAL A 71 -4.34 12.54 -13.82
N ASN A 72 -5.66 12.64 -13.69
CA ASN A 72 -6.64 12.68 -14.77
C ASN A 72 -6.41 11.56 -15.81
N SER A 73 -6.14 10.35 -15.35
CA SER A 73 -5.85 9.21 -16.22
C SER A 73 -6.06 7.87 -15.50
N TYR A 74 -6.20 6.82 -16.31
CA TYR A 74 -6.18 5.46 -15.81
C TYR A 74 -4.74 5.05 -15.45
N GLN A 75 -4.59 4.49 -14.26
CA GLN A 75 -3.32 4.00 -13.74
C GLN A 75 -3.35 2.49 -13.56
N ILE A 76 -2.21 1.85 -13.79
CA ILE A 76 -1.99 0.43 -13.51
C ILE A 76 -1.51 0.32 -12.08
N GLU A 77 -2.25 -0.44 -11.28
CA GLU A 77 -2.01 -0.56 -9.84
C GLU A 77 -2.17 -2.02 -9.39
N ALA A 78 -1.53 -2.33 -8.27
CA ALA A 78 -1.83 -3.54 -7.51
C ALA A 78 -3.07 -3.29 -6.63
N PRO A 79 -3.98 -4.27 -6.46
CA PRO A 79 -5.12 -4.17 -5.55
C PRO A 79 -4.71 -3.69 -4.17
N SER A 80 -5.43 -2.68 -3.63
CA SER A 80 -5.04 -2.08 -2.36
C SER A 80 -6.11 -1.19 -1.76
N GLY A 81 -6.23 -1.22 -0.43
CA GLY A 81 -7.10 -0.30 0.29
C GLY A 81 -6.80 -0.22 1.78
N TYR A 82 -7.60 0.58 2.49
CA TYR A 82 -7.40 0.83 3.91
C TYR A 82 -7.73 -0.37 4.78
N ILE A 83 -6.95 -0.54 5.84
CA ILE A 83 -7.26 -1.49 6.90
C ILE A 83 -8.42 -0.94 7.72
N GLU A 84 -9.48 -1.72 7.85
CA GLU A 84 -10.65 -1.34 8.62
C GLU A 84 -10.50 -1.68 10.12
N ASN A 85 -11.43 -1.16 10.94
CA ASN A 85 -11.39 -1.36 12.38
C ASN A 85 -11.57 -2.85 12.73
N GLY A 86 -10.61 -3.41 13.44
CA GLY A 86 -10.62 -4.82 13.86
C GLY A 86 -10.05 -5.79 12.82
N GLU A 87 -9.68 -5.30 11.64
CA GLU A 87 -9.12 -6.09 10.56
C GLU A 87 -7.58 -6.18 10.68
N THR A 88 -7.04 -7.33 10.40
CA THR A 88 -5.59 -7.50 10.26
C THR A 88 -5.13 -7.06 8.87
N PRO A 89 -3.85 -6.70 8.68
CA PRO A 89 -3.35 -6.32 7.36
C PRO A 89 -3.53 -7.39 6.26
N VAL A 90 -3.46 -8.68 6.60
CA VAL A 90 -3.66 -9.76 5.63
C VAL A 90 -5.13 -9.94 5.25
N GLU A 91 -6.05 -9.75 6.20
CA GLU A 91 -7.49 -9.78 5.93
C GLU A 91 -7.86 -8.61 4.99
N ALA A 92 -7.37 -7.39 5.28
CA ALA A 92 -7.57 -6.24 4.41
C ALA A 92 -7.04 -6.49 2.99
N ALA A 93 -5.86 -7.08 2.85
CA ALA A 93 -5.29 -7.40 1.54
C ALA A 93 -6.18 -8.37 0.73
N ASN A 94 -6.73 -9.40 1.37
CA ASN A 94 -7.59 -10.37 0.69
C ASN A 94 -8.99 -9.79 0.41
N ARG A 95 -9.55 -8.99 1.31
CA ARG A 95 -10.82 -8.28 1.09
C ARG A 95 -10.72 -7.33 -0.09
N GLU A 96 -9.69 -6.47 -0.14
CA GLU A 96 -9.48 -5.53 -1.25
C GLU A 96 -9.26 -6.24 -2.58
N LEU A 97 -8.48 -7.35 -2.58
CA LEU A 97 -8.35 -8.20 -3.77
C LEU A 97 -9.72 -8.67 -4.25
N ASN A 98 -10.57 -9.14 -3.34
CA ASN A 98 -11.90 -9.63 -3.68
C ASN A 98 -12.83 -8.51 -4.17
N GLU A 99 -12.88 -7.38 -3.48
CA GLU A 99 -13.76 -6.24 -3.83
C GLU A 99 -13.37 -5.62 -5.19
N GLU A 100 -12.07 -5.44 -5.43
CA GLU A 100 -11.58 -4.79 -6.65
C GLU A 100 -11.51 -5.73 -7.86
N THR A 101 -11.37 -7.05 -7.65
CA THR A 101 -11.13 -8.00 -8.75
C THR A 101 -12.10 -9.18 -8.83
N GLY A 102 -12.83 -9.48 -7.77
CA GLY A 102 -13.65 -10.68 -7.64
C GLY A 102 -12.86 -11.95 -7.34
N TYR A 103 -11.56 -11.87 -7.12
CA TYR A 103 -10.71 -12.99 -6.75
C TYR A 103 -10.26 -12.92 -5.30
N GLY A 104 -10.18 -14.07 -4.64
CA GLY A 104 -9.45 -14.26 -3.39
C GLY A 104 -8.16 -15.03 -3.63
N ALA A 105 -7.28 -15.09 -2.63
CA ALA A 105 -6.06 -15.88 -2.66
C ALA A 105 -6.00 -16.84 -1.47
N ASN A 106 -5.81 -18.14 -1.73
CA ASN A 106 -5.70 -19.15 -0.67
C ASN A 106 -4.34 -19.15 0.03
N ASN A 107 -3.31 -18.62 -0.63
CA ASN A 107 -1.96 -18.57 -0.09
C ASN A 107 -1.44 -17.13 -0.18
N ILE A 108 -1.43 -16.42 0.95
CA ILE A 108 -1.00 -15.03 1.06
C ILE A 108 0.27 -14.97 1.90
N ILE A 109 1.32 -14.40 1.34
CA ILE A 109 2.63 -14.27 1.98
C ILE A 109 2.94 -12.80 2.19
N SER A 110 3.29 -12.41 3.44
CA SER A 110 3.69 -11.04 3.74
C SER A 110 5.12 -10.77 3.28
N LEU A 111 5.30 -9.64 2.60
CA LEU A 111 6.60 -9.10 2.22
C LEU A 111 7.05 -7.95 3.14
N GLY A 112 6.39 -7.78 4.28
CA GLY A 112 6.65 -6.75 5.26
C GLY A 112 5.91 -5.44 4.99
N SER A 113 6.35 -4.39 5.66
CA SER A 113 5.73 -3.07 5.58
C SER A 113 6.69 -2.01 5.05
N TYR A 114 6.15 -0.90 4.63
CA TYR A 114 6.89 0.26 4.13
C TYR A 114 6.12 1.55 4.42
N THR A 115 6.80 2.68 4.31
CA THR A 115 6.19 4.01 4.35
C THR A 115 6.53 4.75 3.06
N LEU A 116 5.57 5.51 2.52
CA LEU A 116 5.82 6.30 1.32
C LEU A 116 6.64 7.56 1.63
N ASP A 117 6.33 8.21 2.72
CA ASP A 117 7.02 9.41 3.18
C ASP A 117 6.89 9.52 4.70
N TYR A 118 7.91 9.10 5.43
CA TYR A 118 7.96 9.17 6.89
C TYR A 118 8.35 10.58 7.42
N THR A 119 8.62 11.53 6.52
CA THR A 119 8.94 12.91 6.92
C THR A 119 7.68 13.73 7.19
N MET A 120 6.56 13.34 6.60
CA MET A 120 5.29 14.06 6.73
C MET A 120 4.11 13.14 7.07
N PHE A 121 4.09 11.91 6.60
CA PHE A 121 2.93 11.02 6.75
C PHE A 121 3.13 9.96 7.83
N GLU A 122 2.20 9.93 8.78
CA GLU A 122 1.99 8.82 9.70
C GLU A 122 1.02 7.83 9.03
N GLN A 123 1.58 6.95 8.22
CA GLN A 123 0.86 5.90 7.49
C GLN A 123 1.80 4.76 7.15
N THR A 124 1.32 3.53 7.32
CA THR A 124 2.05 2.31 6.96
C THR A 124 1.34 1.59 5.83
N GLY A 125 2.06 1.22 4.79
CA GLY A 125 1.65 0.26 3.77
C GLY A 125 2.14 -1.14 4.14
N ASN A 126 1.27 -2.14 4.04
CA ASN A 126 1.61 -3.54 4.25
C ASN A 126 1.55 -4.26 2.90
N LEU A 127 2.58 -5.03 2.56
CA LEU A 127 2.72 -5.64 1.26
C LEU A 127 2.61 -7.16 1.32
N PHE A 128 1.83 -7.71 0.41
CA PHE A 128 1.59 -9.13 0.27
C PHE A 128 1.75 -9.60 -1.17
N VAL A 129 2.02 -10.90 -1.33
CA VAL A 129 1.80 -11.63 -2.57
C VAL A 129 0.71 -12.65 -2.34
N GLY A 130 -0.13 -12.87 -3.36
CA GLY A 130 -1.19 -13.85 -3.36
C GLY A 130 -0.95 -14.92 -4.42
N TYR A 131 -1.19 -16.18 -4.05
CA TYR A 131 -1.14 -17.34 -4.93
C TYR A 131 -2.41 -18.17 -4.79
N ASP A 132 -2.58 -19.14 -5.68
CA ASP A 132 -3.72 -20.07 -5.66
C ASP A 132 -5.04 -19.28 -5.66
N LEU A 133 -5.17 -18.40 -6.67
CA LEU A 133 -6.32 -17.52 -6.81
C LEU A 133 -7.60 -18.31 -7.07
N VAL A 134 -8.66 -17.91 -6.40
CA VAL A 134 -10.02 -18.47 -6.57
C VAL A 134 -10.98 -17.35 -6.95
N ASN A 135 -11.86 -17.62 -7.89
CA ASN A 135 -12.94 -16.69 -8.23
C ASN A 135 -14.05 -16.84 -7.18
N GLU A 136 -14.21 -15.84 -6.33
CA GLU A 136 -15.14 -15.94 -5.20
C GLU A 136 -16.45 -15.19 -5.42
N ARG A 137 -16.42 -14.05 -6.08
CA ARG A 137 -17.59 -13.15 -6.19
C ARG A 137 -17.53 -12.26 -7.42
N LYS A 138 -18.64 -11.54 -7.65
CA LYS A 138 -18.64 -10.34 -8.46
C LYS A 138 -17.85 -9.24 -7.74
N GLN A 139 -17.07 -8.50 -8.50
CA GLN A 139 -16.42 -7.25 -8.10
C GLN A 139 -17.44 -6.31 -7.42
N GLU A 140 -17.09 -5.79 -6.26
CA GLU A 140 -17.94 -4.87 -5.47
C GLU A 140 -17.23 -3.52 -5.35
N LEU A 141 -17.47 -2.61 -6.27
CA LEU A 141 -16.82 -1.31 -6.33
C LEU A 141 -17.60 -0.24 -5.60
N GLY A 142 -16.89 0.64 -4.91
CA GLY A 142 -17.45 1.87 -4.35
C GLY A 142 -17.89 2.86 -5.45
N MET A 143 -18.78 3.80 -5.10
CA MET A 143 -19.36 4.76 -6.07
C MET A 143 -18.33 5.57 -6.87
N MET A 144 -17.14 5.80 -6.30
CA MET A 144 -16.06 6.58 -6.95
C MET A 144 -14.98 5.71 -7.57
N GLU A 145 -15.13 4.40 -7.57
CA GLU A 145 -14.14 3.45 -8.06
C GLU A 145 -14.49 3.02 -9.47
N ILE A 146 -13.67 3.40 -10.41
CA ILE A 146 -13.72 2.95 -11.80
C ILE A 146 -12.52 2.04 -12.00
N ILE A 147 -12.74 0.73 -11.85
CA ILE A 147 -11.69 -0.28 -11.85
C ILE A 147 -12.00 -1.32 -12.94
N GLU A 148 -11.01 -1.53 -13.79
CA GLU A 148 -10.97 -2.63 -14.75
C GLU A 148 -9.89 -3.62 -14.33
N THR A 149 -10.21 -4.90 -14.33
CA THR A 149 -9.26 -5.97 -14.01
C THR A 149 -8.61 -6.48 -15.29
N THR A 150 -7.32 -6.73 -15.27
CA THR A 150 -6.60 -7.34 -16.39
C THR A 150 -5.43 -8.19 -15.90
N ILE A 151 -4.97 -9.09 -16.73
CA ILE A 151 -3.81 -9.94 -16.47
C ILE A 151 -2.68 -9.45 -17.35
N LEU A 152 -1.51 -9.23 -16.74
CA LEU A 152 -0.28 -8.86 -17.44
C LEU A 152 0.82 -9.87 -17.11
N THR A 153 1.67 -10.12 -18.09
CA THR A 153 2.89 -10.89 -17.88
C THR A 153 3.90 -10.14 -17.03
N ILE A 154 4.77 -10.86 -16.36
CA ILE A 154 5.89 -10.27 -15.60
C ILE A 154 6.73 -9.33 -16.48
N ASP A 155 6.96 -9.69 -17.73
CA ASP A 155 7.74 -8.86 -18.66
C ASP A 155 7.00 -7.57 -19.07
N GLU A 156 5.68 -7.60 -19.19
CA GLU A 156 4.89 -6.39 -19.42
C GLU A 156 4.94 -5.46 -18.21
N ILE A 157 4.80 -6.00 -17.00
CA ILE A 157 4.95 -5.21 -15.76
C ILE A 157 6.34 -4.57 -15.67
N ARG A 158 7.40 -5.34 -15.98
CA ARG A 158 8.77 -4.80 -16.01
C ARG A 158 8.95 -3.66 -17.02
N LYS A 159 8.38 -3.81 -18.22
CA LYS A 159 8.41 -2.74 -19.24
C LYS A 159 7.67 -1.49 -18.78
N LEU A 160 6.51 -1.64 -18.12
CA LEU A 160 5.74 -0.53 -17.57
C LEU A 160 6.48 0.18 -16.44
N LEU A 161 7.10 -0.57 -15.53
CA LEU A 161 7.95 -0.02 -14.46
C LEU A 161 9.14 0.77 -15.04
N PHE A 162 9.87 0.14 -15.98
CA PHE A 162 11.05 0.75 -16.59
C PHE A 162 10.71 2.02 -17.39
N SER A 163 9.59 2.03 -18.08
CA SER A 163 9.14 3.19 -18.87
C SER A 163 8.50 4.30 -18.05
N GLY A 164 8.36 4.14 -16.72
CA GLY A 164 7.74 5.14 -15.84
C GLY A 164 6.23 5.31 -16.06
N LYS A 165 5.55 4.32 -16.64
CA LYS A 165 4.10 4.37 -16.86
C LYS A 165 3.29 4.02 -15.62
N ILE A 166 3.90 3.41 -14.60
CA ILE A 166 3.31 3.20 -13.29
C ILE A 166 3.74 4.36 -12.40
N LEU A 167 2.81 5.21 -12.02
CA LEU A 167 3.11 6.44 -11.27
C LEU A 167 2.91 6.29 -9.76
N ASN A 168 2.04 5.36 -9.33
CA ASN A 168 1.75 5.15 -7.93
C ASN A 168 2.92 4.46 -7.22
N ALA A 169 3.55 5.17 -6.28
CA ALA A 169 4.72 4.67 -5.55
C ALA A 169 4.45 3.36 -4.79
N SER A 170 3.25 3.18 -4.22
CA SER A 170 2.88 1.92 -3.56
C SER A 170 2.88 0.75 -4.53
N SER A 171 2.34 0.93 -5.73
CA SER A 171 2.33 -0.11 -6.79
C SER A 171 3.73 -0.36 -7.33
N ILE A 172 4.57 0.67 -7.49
CA ILE A 172 5.97 0.51 -7.89
C ILE A 172 6.70 -0.38 -6.87
N VAL A 173 6.61 -0.05 -5.58
CA VAL A 173 7.23 -0.84 -4.50
C VAL A 173 6.66 -2.26 -4.48
N ALA A 174 5.33 -2.40 -4.62
CA ALA A 174 4.65 -3.69 -4.61
C ALA A 174 5.16 -4.58 -5.75
N PHE A 175 5.17 -4.10 -6.98
CA PHE A 175 5.61 -4.89 -8.12
C PHE A 175 7.09 -5.27 -8.00
N TYR A 176 8.01 -4.31 -7.72
CA TYR A 176 9.43 -4.64 -7.62
C TYR A 176 9.71 -5.69 -6.54
N LYS A 177 9.18 -5.50 -5.31
CA LYS A 177 9.41 -6.46 -4.22
C LYS A 177 8.78 -7.82 -4.50
N SER A 178 7.58 -7.84 -5.08
CA SER A 178 6.87 -9.09 -5.37
C SER A 178 7.52 -9.88 -6.50
N LEU A 179 8.02 -9.22 -7.55
CA LEU A 179 8.73 -9.88 -8.64
C LEU A 179 10.05 -10.48 -8.16
N ASP A 180 10.83 -9.75 -7.36
CA ASP A 180 12.07 -10.26 -6.78
C ASP A 180 11.81 -11.45 -5.84
N PHE A 181 10.81 -11.32 -4.95
CA PHE A 181 10.40 -12.40 -4.07
C PHE A 181 9.97 -13.65 -4.86
N HIS A 182 9.12 -13.49 -5.87
CA HIS A 182 8.56 -14.59 -6.65
C HIS A 182 9.67 -15.40 -7.36
N LEU A 183 10.63 -14.74 -7.98
CA LEU A 183 11.78 -15.39 -8.60
C LEU A 183 12.59 -16.22 -7.59
N ASN A 184 12.85 -15.66 -6.41
CA ASN A 184 13.62 -16.35 -5.36
C ASN A 184 12.81 -17.49 -4.71
N TYR A 185 11.51 -17.31 -4.54
CA TYR A 185 10.60 -18.32 -3.97
C TYR A 185 10.52 -19.57 -4.84
N LYS A 186 10.43 -19.41 -6.17
CA LYS A 186 10.43 -20.52 -7.12
C LYS A 186 11.73 -21.28 -7.13
N ASN A 187 12.86 -20.57 -7.17
CA ASN A 187 14.18 -21.20 -7.16
C ASN A 187 14.40 -22.08 -5.92
N LYS A 188 13.71 -21.79 -4.80
CA LYS A 188 13.75 -22.62 -3.59
C LYS A 188 12.86 -23.85 -3.63
N LYS A 189 11.73 -23.78 -4.35
CA LYS A 189 10.80 -24.93 -4.51
C LYS A 189 11.30 -25.97 -5.53
N MET A 190 12.23 -25.58 -6.41
CA MET A 190 12.82 -26.48 -7.43
C MET A 190 14.08 -27.22 -6.97
N LYS A 191 14.55 -26.95 -5.73
CA LYS A 191 15.67 -27.66 -5.06
C LYS A 191 15.12 -28.58 -3.98
#